data_bc228ff50c458f0698c92a5a6e8848e5
#
_entry.id   bc228ff50c458f0698c92a5a6e8848e5
#
_cell.length_a   1.000
_cell.length_b   1.000
_cell.length_c   1.000
_cell.angle_alpha   90.00
_cell.angle_beta   90.00
_cell.angle_gamma   90.00
#
_symmetry.space_group_name_H-M   'P 1'
#
loop_
_entity.id
_entity.type
_entity.pdbx_description
1 polymer ?
#
loop_
_entity_poly.entity_id
_entity_poly.type
_entity_poly.pdbx_seq_one_letter_code
_entity_poly.pdbx_strand_id
1 'polypeptide(L)'
;LGSGDVPPQLDKLGGVSWKKKKNSIKKSIREMLEDLLKLYASREIAVGKSYSANSILMQELSDSFEFEETEDQLRAIDETMKDLESTKVMDRLICGDVGYGKTEVAMRAAFKVILEKKQVAVLVPTTILAQQHLNTFSERFKNHAVNIKMINRFKSPREQKQTLANVKSGEVDIIIGTHRLLSKDVDFAQLGLIVIDEEQRFGVKHKEAL
;
A
#
# COMPACT_ATOMS: atom_id res chain seq x y z
N LEU A 1 28.40 -0.63 2.47
CA LEU A 1 29.56 -0.98 1.66
C LEU A 1 29.83 0.21 0.75
N GLY A 2 30.89 1.00 1.06
CA GLY A 2 31.20 2.23 0.36
C GLY A 2 31.69 1.97 -1.07
N SER A 3 31.11 2.66 -2.00
CA SER A 3 31.63 2.80 -3.38
C SER A 3 32.68 3.92 -3.39
N GLY A 4 33.93 3.60 -3.13
CA GLY A 4 35.04 4.56 -3.23
C GLY A 4 36.37 3.91 -2.89
N ASP A 5 37.43 4.35 -3.56
CA ASP A 5 38.80 3.86 -3.42
C ASP A 5 39.47 4.09 -2.04
N VAL A 6 38.72 4.58 -1.06
CA VAL A 6 39.22 4.81 0.30
C VAL A 6 38.74 3.67 1.21
N PRO A 7 39.66 2.89 1.81
CA PRO A 7 39.26 1.82 2.72
C PRO A 7 38.49 2.39 3.92
N PRO A 8 37.44 1.72 4.40
CA PRO A 8 36.65 2.19 5.53
C PRO A 8 37.53 2.32 6.78
N GLN A 9 37.44 3.45 7.46
CA GLN A 9 38.12 3.66 8.74
C GLN A 9 37.58 2.68 9.78
N LEU A 10 38.43 1.81 10.27
CA LEU A 10 38.11 0.87 11.35
C LEU A 10 38.11 1.60 12.70
N ASP A 11 36.99 1.54 13.39
CA ASP A 11 36.91 2.05 14.77
C ASP A 11 37.53 1.02 15.76
N LYS A 12 38.30 1.51 16.74
CA LYS A 12 38.73 0.66 17.84
C LYS A 12 37.54 0.30 18.75
N LEU A 13 37.30 -0.98 18.96
CA LEU A 13 36.30 -1.48 19.91
C LEU A 13 36.52 -0.84 21.30
N GLY A 14 35.47 -0.20 21.83
CA GLY A 14 35.55 0.50 23.13
C GLY A 14 36.15 1.91 23.07
N GLY A 15 36.64 2.38 21.89
CA GLY A 15 37.20 3.71 21.72
C GLY A 15 36.12 4.83 21.85
N VAL A 16 36.57 6.06 22.00
CA VAL A 16 35.69 7.25 22.13
C VAL A 16 34.87 7.46 20.87
N SER A 17 35.45 7.24 19.68
CA SER A 17 34.72 7.32 18.38
C SER A 17 33.62 6.28 18.27
N TRP A 18 33.87 5.04 18.69
CA TRP A 18 32.88 3.98 18.74
C TRP A 18 31.72 4.32 19.69
N LYS A 19 32.04 4.80 20.91
CA LYS A 19 31.02 5.22 21.88
C LYS A 19 30.14 6.37 21.33
N LYS A 20 30.75 7.36 20.66
CA LYS A 20 29.99 8.46 20.03
C LYS A 20 29.08 7.97 18.93
N LYS A 21 29.57 7.12 18.00
CA LYS A 21 28.75 6.52 16.95
C LYS A 21 27.59 5.69 17.51
N LYS A 22 27.87 4.83 18.51
CA LYS A 22 26.84 4.03 19.19
C LYS A 22 25.77 4.90 19.85
N ASN A 23 26.16 5.98 20.51
CA ASN A 23 25.21 6.91 21.15
C ASN A 23 24.39 7.70 20.11
N SER A 24 25.01 8.12 19.01
CA SER A 24 24.30 8.75 17.90
C SER A 24 23.25 7.83 17.28
N ILE A 25 23.61 6.57 17.02
CA ILE A 25 22.67 5.56 16.49
C ILE A 25 21.53 5.33 17.49
N LYS A 26 21.84 5.17 18.79
CA LYS A 26 20.81 5.00 19.84
C LYS A 26 19.85 6.19 19.88
N LYS A 27 20.37 7.41 19.73
CA LYS A 27 19.54 8.64 19.70
C LYS A 27 18.61 8.62 18.49
N SER A 28 19.14 8.36 17.29
CA SER A 28 18.34 8.29 16.07
C SER A 28 17.27 7.19 16.11
N ILE A 29 17.59 6.02 16.71
CA ILE A 29 16.60 4.95 16.92
C ILE A 29 15.50 5.39 17.88
N ARG A 30 15.86 6.09 18.98
CA ARG A 30 14.87 6.58 19.94
C ARG A 30 13.95 7.62 19.31
N GLU A 31 14.50 8.58 18.58
CA GLU A 31 13.71 9.59 17.84
C GLU A 31 12.75 8.92 16.85
N MET A 32 13.22 7.92 16.08
CA MET A 32 12.37 7.15 15.18
C MET A 32 11.25 6.40 15.92
N LEU A 33 11.56 5.79 17.07
CA LEU A 33 10.56 5.08 17.89
C LEU A 33 9.51 6.05 18.45
N GLU A 34 9.91 7.24 18.89
CA GLU A 34 8.96 8.27 19.37
C GLU A 34 8.01 8.72 18.26
N ASP A 35 8.51 8.91 17.05
CA ASP A 35 7.68 9.28 15.89
C ASP A 35 6.73 8.15 15.50
N LEU A 36 7.21 6.89 15.48
CA LEU A 36 6.36 5.72 15.26
C LEU A 36 5.25 5.60 16.31
N LEU A 37 5.59 5.74 17.59
CA LEU A 37 4.59 5.69 18.66
C LEU A 37 3.52 6.78 18.52
N LYS A 38 3.91 8.00 18.14
CA LYS A 38 2.94 9.08 17.87
C LYS A 38 2.02 8.72 16.71
N LEU A 39 2.57 8.14 15.63
CA LEU A 39 1.80 7.71 14.47
C LEU A 39 0.81 6.61 14.85
N TYR A 40 1.23 5.57 15.58
CA TYR A 40 0.34 4.51 16.06
C TYR A 40 -0.75 5.08 16.98
N ALA A 41 -0.39 5.93 17.92
CA ALA A 41 -1.37 6.56 18.80
C ALA A 41 -2.39 7.42 18.02
N SER A 42 -1.95 8.13 16.98
CA SER A 42 -2.86 8.93 16.15
C SER A 42 -3.82 8.05 15.33
N ARG A 43 -3.36 6.87 14.86
CA ARG A 43 -4.22 5.89 14.16
C ARG A 43 -5.27 5.28 15.08
N GLU A 44 -4.91 4.95 16.32
CA GLU A 44 -5.86 4.38 17.31
C GLU A 44 -7.00 5.36 17.66
N ILE A 45 -6.74 6.66 17.61
CA ILE A 45 -7.72 7.70 17.93
C ILE A 45 -8.51 8.13 16.68
N ALA A 46 -7.95 7.91 15.49
CA ALA A 46 -8.60 8.31 14.25
C ALA A 46 -9.87 7.51 13.99
N VAL A 47 -10.94 8.22 13.65
CA VAL A 47 -12.18 7.58 13.20
C VAL A 47 -12.09 7.36 11.71
N GLY A 48 -12.08 6.10 11.29
CA GLY A 48 -12.11 5.69 9.91
C GLY A 48 -13.52 5.79 9.31
N LYS A 49 -13.60 5.65 8.00
CA LYS A 49 -14.87 5.48 7.31
C LYS A 49 -15.31 4.02 7.41
N SER A 50 -16.53 3.79 7.87
CA SER A 50 -17.21 2.50 7.74
C SER A 50 -17.79 2.38 6.32
N TYR A 51 -17.51 1.25 5.66
CA TYR A 51 -18.04 0.92 4.34
C TYR A 51 -19.25 0.00 4.48
N SER A 52 -20.24 0.13 3.58
CA SER A 52 -21.49 -0.65 3.64
C SER A 52 -21.25 -2.15 3.60
N ALA A 53 -22.01 -2.92 4.39
CA ALA A 53 -21.76 -4.34 4.61
C ALA A 53 -21.89 -5.17 3.34
N ASN A 54 -22.99 -5.14 2.64
CA ASN A 54 -23.23 -6.00 1.48
C ASN A 54 -23.80 -5.21 0.30
N SER A 55 -23.30 -5.52 -0.90
CA SER A 55 -23.92 -5.11 -2.15
C SER A 55 -24.05 -6.32 -3.08
N ILE A 56 -25.03 -6.30 -3.97
CA ILE A 56 -25.21 -7.31 -5.02
C ILE A 56 -23.93 -7.39 -5.87
N LEU A 57 -23.30 -6.25 -6.16
CA LEU A 57 -22.06 -6.20 -6.94
C LEU A 57 -20.88 -6.88 -6.24
N MET A 58 -20.80 -6.84 -4.91
CA MET A 58 -19.78 -7.59 -4.15
C MET A 58 -20.00 -9.10 -4.29
N GLN A 59 -21.27 -9.56 -4.25
CA GLN A 59 -21.57 -10.95 -4.46
C GLN A 59 -21.25 -11.40 -5.90
N GLU A 60 -21.64 -10.62 -6.90
CA GLU A 60 -21.31 -10.87 -8.30
C GLU A 60 -19.79 -10.98 -8.53
N LEU A 61 -19.00 -10.09 -7.89
CA LEU A 61 -17.55 -10.18 -7.95
C LEU A 61 -17.06 -11.48 -7.30
N SER A 62 -17.58 -11.88 -6.15
CA SER A 62 -17.19 -13.11 -5.47
C SER A 62 -17.54 -14.34 -6.32
N ASP A 63 -18.76 -14.42 -6.84
CA ASP A 63 -19.24 -15.55 -7.66
C ASP A 63 -18.49 -15.69 -9.00
N SER A 64 -17.91 -14.60 -9.49
CA SER A 64 -17.08 -14.59 -10.71
C SER A 64 -15.63 -15.04 -10.47
N PHE A 65 -15.27 -15.44 -9.26
CA PHE A 65 -13.93 -15.97 -8.98
C PHE A 65 -13.79 -17.41 -9.56
N GLU A 66 -12.76 -17.62 -10.36
CA GLU A 66 -12.59 -18.87 -11.12
C GLU A 66 -12.08 -20.06 -10.29
N PHE A 67 -11.68 -19.80 -9.03
CA PHE A 67 -11.09 -20.79 -8.14
C PHE A 67 -11.96 -20.95 -6.88
N GLU A 68 -11.84 -22.09 -6.21
CA GLU A 68 -12.38 -22.26 -4.86
C GLU A 68 -11.42 -21.63 -3.84
N GLU A 69 -11.94 -20.78 -2.98
CA GLU A 69 -11.17 -20.20 -1.90
C GLU A 69 -10.85 -21.23 -0.81
N THR A 70 -9.63 -21.20 -0.33
CA THR A 70 -9.26 -21.98 0.86
C THR A 70 -9.90 -21.37 2.12
N GLU A 71 -10.02 -22.17 3.19
CA GLU A 71 -10.54 -21.69 4.47
C GLU A 71 -9.79 -20.48 5.01
N ASP A 72 -8.46 -20.43 4.83
CA ASP A 72 -7.62 -19.31 5.25
C ASP A 72 -7.86 -18.06 4.40
N GLN A 73 -8.11 -18.23 3.09
CA GLN A 73 -8.48 -17.11 2.22
C GLN A 73 -9.84 -16.54 2.60
N LEU A 74 -10.85 -17.40 2.82
CA LEU A 74 -12.18 -16.98 3.26
C LEU A 74 -12.10 -16.22 4.59
N ARG A 75 -11.33 -16.72 5.54
CA ARG A 75 -11.10 -16.05 6.83
C ARG A 75 -10.45 -14.69 6.64
N ALA A 76 -9.39 -14.59 5.83
CA ALA A 76 -8.70 -13.33 5.56
C ALA A 76 -9.61 -12.31 4.86
N ILE A 77 -10.45 -12.75 3.93
CA ILE A 77 -11.47 -11.91 3.27
C ILE A 77 -12.48 -11.41 4.30
N ASP A 78 -13.07 -12.31 5.08
CA ASP A 78 -14.10 -11.97 6.08
C ASP A 78 -13.58 -10.97 7.12
N GLU A 79 -12.38 -11.22 7.65
CA GLU A 79 -11.76 -10.31 8.60
C GLU A 79 -11.46 -8.94 7.98
N THR A 80 -10.97 -8.90 6.73
CA THR A 80 -10.72 -7.65 6.01
C THR A 80 -12.02 -6.88 5.76
N MET A 81 -13.11 -7.57 5.39
CA MET A 81 -14.41 -6.95 5.20
C MET A 81 -14.97 -6.38 6.51
N LYS A 82 -14.85 -7.12 7.62
CA LYS A 82 -15.24 -6.63 8.95
C LYS A 82 -14.46 -5.38 9.38
N ASP A 83 -13.16 -5.35 9.12
CA ASP A 83 -12.37 -4.16 9.42
C ASP A 83 -12.84 -2.94 8.62
N LEU A 84 -13.10 -3.11 7.32
CA LEU A 84 -13.60 -2.05 6.44
C LEU A 84 -15.02 -1.59 6.84
N GLU A 85 -15.82 -2.44 7.44
CA GLU A 85 -17.16 -2.12 7.97
C GLU A 85 -17.12 -1.43 9.32
N SER A 86 -15.99 -1.50 10.01
CA SER A 86 -15.80 -0.84 11.29
C SER A 86 -15.49 0.65 11.14
N THR A 87 -15.63 1.40 12.22
CA THR A 87 -15.20 2.81 12.29
C THR A 87 -13.75 2.97 12.69
N LYS A 88 -13.01 1.88 12.91
CA LYS A 88 -11.57 1.92 13.15
C LYS A 88 -10.81 1.99 11.84
N VAL A 89 -9.71 2.73 11.84
CA VAL A 89 -8.79 2.72 10.70
C VAL A 89 -8.16 1.33 10.60
N MET A 90 -8.37 0.66 9.47
CA MET A 90 -7.78 -0.65 9.23
C MET A 90 -6.26 -0.54 9.03
N ASP A 91 -5.51 -1.36 9.78
CA ASP A 91 -4.08 -1.60 9.54
C ASP A 91 -3.88 -3.13 9.62
N ARG A 92 -4.00 -3.80 8.48
CA ARG A 92 -4.06 -5.26 8.41
C ARG A 92 -2.92 -5.82 7.57
N LEU A 93 -2.17 -6.74 8.13
CA LEU A 93 -1.16 -7.53 7.43
C LEU A 93 -1.76 -8.87 6.98
N ILE A 94 -1.70 -9.14 5.67
CA ILE A 94 -2.08 -10.42 5.08
C ILE A 94 -0.81 -11.22 4.78
N CYS A 95 -0.59 -12.29 5.54
CA CYS A 95 0.53 -13.20 5.37
C CYS A 95 0.10 -14.46 4.61
N GLY A 96 0.94 -14.91 3.70
CA GLY A 96 0.74 -16.16 2.95
C GLY A 96 1.86 -16.35 1.94
N ASP A 97 2.09 -17.57 1.51
CA ASP A 97 3.12 -17.92 0.53
C ASP A 97 2.80 -17.33 -0.86
N VAL A 98 3.79 -17.38 -1.76
CA VAL A 98 3.63 -16.93 -3.15
C VAL A 98 2.58 -17.83 -3.85
N GLY A 99 1.65 -17.23 -4.57
CA GLY A 99 0.59 -17.94 -5.28
C GLY A 99 -0.66 -18.26 -4.46
N TYR A 100 -0.69 -17.99 -3.15
CA TYR A 100 -1.84 -18.29 -2.27
C TYR A 100 -2.96 -17.22 -2.31
N GLY A 101 -3.07 -16.48 -3.40
CA GLY A 101 -4.22 -15.61 -3.66
C GLY A 101 -4.35 -14.37 -2.78
N LYS A 102 -3.27 -13.91 -2.11
CA LYS A 102 -3.28 -12.65 -1.34
C LYS A 102 -3.86 -11.46 -2.12
N THR A 103 -3.60 -11.43 -3.41
CA THR A 103 -4.09 -10.38 -4.32
C THR A 103 -5.60 -10.35 -4.42
N GLU A 104 -6.29 -11.51 -4.35
CA GLU A 104 -7.76 -11.56 -4.38
C GLU A 104 -8.37 -10.89 -3.15
N VAL A 105 -7.78 -11.07 -1.96
CA VAL A 105 -8.20 -10.37 -0.73
C VAL A 105 -8.11 -8.86 -0.94
N ALA A 106 -6.99 -8.39 -1.48
CA ALA A 106 -6.78 -6.98 -1.78
C ALA A 106 -7.77 -6.44 -2.83
N MET A 107 -8.08 -7.23 -3.87
CA MET A 107 -9.03 -6.84 -4.92
C MET A 107 -10.46 -6.73 -4.38
N ARG A 108 -10.91 -7.66 -3.54
CA ARG A 108 -12.22 -7.58 -2.89
C ARG A 108 -12.31 -6.36 -1.97
N ALA A 109 -11.25 -6.09 -1.19
CA ALA A 109 -11.17 -4.89 -0.36
C ALA A 109 -11.23 -3.61 -1.21
N ALA A 110 -10.47 -3.56 -2.30
CA ALA A 110 -10.46 -2.43 -3.23
C ALA A 110 -11.84 -2.20 -3.83
N PHE A 111 -12.51 -3.26 -4.28
CA PHE A 111 -13.84 -3.14 -4.88
C PHE A 111 -14.88 -2.59 -3.90
N LYS A 112 -14.90 -3.07 -2.66
CA LYS A 112 -15.77 -2.55 -1.60
C LYS A 112 -15.60 -1.03 -1.41
N VAL A 113 -14.36 -0.58 -1.39
CA VAL A 113 -14.02 0.85 -1.23
C VAL A 113 -14.47 1.69 -2.44
N ILE A 114 -14.31 1.15 -3.66
CA ILE A 114 -14.71 1.81 -4.91
C ILE A 114 -16.23 1.95 -5.01
N LEU A 115 -17.00 0.96 -4.55
CA LEU A 115 -18.46 1.04 -4.52
C LEU A 115 -18.97 2.26 -3.73
N GLU A 116 -18.20 2.71 -2.75
CA GLU A 116 -18.46 3.92 -1.97
C GLU A 116 -17.81 5.20 -2.55
N LYS A 117 -17.42 5.17 -3.83
CA LYS A 117 -16.80 6.30 -4.54
C LYS A 117 -15.50 6.78 -3.92
N LYS A 118 -14.75 5.88 -3.27
CA LYS A 118 -13.41 6.15 -2.77
C LYS A 118 -12.36 5.57 -3.69
N GLN A 119 -11.17 6.15 -3.64
CA GLN A 119 -10.03 5.76 -4.47
C GLN A 119 -9.13 4.76 -3.72
N VAL A 120 -8.46 3.92 -4.48
CA VAL A 120 -7.53 2.93 -3.97
C VAL A 120 -6.14 3.16 -4.56
N ALA A 121 -5.12 3.18 -3.70
CA ALA A 121 -3.73 3.21 -4.11
C ALA A 121 -3.09 1.83 -3.90
N VAL A 122 -2.49 1.25 -4.93
CA VAL A 122 -1.75 -0.01 -4.85
C VAL A 122 -0.26 0.27 -5.05
N LEU A 123 0.50 0.12 -3.96
CA LEU A 123 1.93 0.38 -3.93
C LEU A 123 2.71 -0.91 -4.09
N VAL A 124 3.61 -0.95 -5.06
CA VAL A 124 4.45 -2.10 -5.35
C VAL A 124 5.93 -1.68 -5.52
N PRO A 125 6.91 -2.55 -5.23
CA PRO A 125 8.32 -2.16 -5.23
C PRO A 125 8.92 -1.97 -6.63
N THR A 126 8.37 -2.63 -7.65
CA THR A 126 8.94 -2.62 -9.00
C THR A 126 7.89 -2.30 -10.07
N THR A 127 8.35 -1.76 -11.19
CA THR A 127 7.48 -1.48 -12.35
C THR A 127 6.96 -2.74 -13.03
N ILE A 128 7.68 -3.86 -12.92
CA ILE A 128 7.22 -5.16 -13.42
C ILE A 128 6.01 -5.63 -12.60
N LEU A 129 6.10 -5.59 -11.29
CA LEU A 129 4.97 -5.89 -10.41
C LEU A 129 3.80 -4.94 -10.64
N ALA A 130 4.06 -3.63 -10.86
CA ALA A 130 3.00 -2.68 -11.18
C ALA A 130 2.25 -3.07 -12.46
N GLN A 131 2.97 -3.53 -13.50
CA GLN A 131 2.35 -3.99 -14.74
C GLN A 131 1.57 -5.31 -14.53
N GLN A 132 2.11 -6.23 -13.75
CA GLN A 132 1.41 -7.48 -13.40
C GLN A 132 0.11 -7.20 -12.64
N HIS A 133 0.15 -6.34 -11.63
CA HIS A 133 -1.05 -5.93 -10.90
C HIS A 133 -2.04 -5.19 -11.80
N LEU A 134 -1.57 -4.31 -12.70
CA LEU A 134 -2.46 -3.65 -13.65
C LEU A 134 -3.23 -4.68 -14.49
N ASN A 135 -2.54 -5.67 -15.03
CA ASN A 135 -3.17 -6.71 -15.85
C ASN A 135 -4.16 -7.56 -15.01
N THR A 136 -3.74 -8.00 -13.83
CA THR A 136 -4.56 -8.83 -12.93
C THR A 136 -5.82 -8.09 -12.47
N PHE A 137 -5.67 -6.84 -12.01
CA PHE A 137 -6.82 -6.02 -11.60
C PHE A 137 -7.74 -5.69 -12.77
N SER A 138 -7.18 -5.37 -13.95
CA SER A 138 -7.98 -5.08 -15.14
C SER A 138 -8.79 -6.30 -15.61
N GLU A 139 -8.20 -7.48 -15.58
CA GLU A 139 -8.90 -8.72 -15.91
C GLU A 139 -9.98 -9.05 -14.89
N ARG A 140 -9.67 -8.92 -13.61
CA ARG A 140 -10.61 -9.21 -12.51
C ARG A 140 -11.82 -8.28 -12.51
N PHE A 141 -11.63 -7.03 -12.87
CA PHE A 141 -12.70 -6.01 -12.89
C PHE A 141 -13.27 -5.72 -14.28
N LYS A 142 -12.96 -6.53 -15.29
CA LYS A 142 -13.38 -6.28 -16.70
C LYS A 142 -14.87 -6.11 -16.91
N ASN A 143 -15.69 -6.74 -16.05
CA ASN A 143 -17.14 -6.66 -16.11
C ASN A 143 -17.73 -5.56 -15.22
N HIS A 144 -16.87 -4.78 -14.56
CA HIS A 144 -17.26 -3.71 -13.65
C HIS A 144 -16.72 -2.37 -14.17
N ALA A 145 -17.46 -1.29 -13.94
CA ALA A 145 -17.06 0.05 -14.35
C ALA A 145 -15.99 0.61 -13.39
N VAL A 146 -14.78 0.06 -13.43
CA VAL A 146 -13.63 0.46 -12.59
C VAL A 146 -12.53 1.01 -13.48
N ASN A 147 -12.13 2.26 -13.24
CA ASN A 147 -11.05 2.92 -13.98
C ASN A 147 -9.71 2.72 -13.27
N ILE A 148 -8.86 1.88 -13.85
CA ILE A 148 -7.56 1.52 -13.30
C ILE A 148 -6.46 2.19 -14.10
N LYS A 149 -5.54 2.87 -13.45
CA LYS A 149 -4.36 3.47 -14.07
C LYS A 149 -3.10 3.06 -13.36
N MET A 150 -2.00 3.09 -14.09
CA MET A 150 -0.66 2.87 -13.54
C MET A 150 0.19 4.10 -13.73
N ILE A 151 0.97 4.44 -12.69
CA ILE A 151 2.00 5.46 -12.76
C ILE A 151 3.37 4.88 -12.47
N ASN A 152 4.35 5.17 -13.34
CA ASN A 152 5.74 4.79 -13.16
C ASN A 152 6.66 5.81 -13.83
N ARG A 153 7.96 5.69 -13.56
CA ARG A 153 8.99 6.61 -14.10
C ARG A 153 9.24 6.50 -15.60
N PHE A 154 8.74 5.44 -16.25
CA PHE A 154 8.96 5.22 -17.69
C PHE A 154 7.86 5.86 -18.55
N LYS A 155 6.73 6.24 -17.95
CA LYS A 155 5.73 7.05 -18.66
C LYS A 155 6.28 8.46 -18.90
N SER A 156 5.90 9.03 -20.03
CA SER A 156 6.27 10.41 -20.35
C SER A 156 5.76 11.39 -19.28
N PRO A 157 6.44 12.53 -19.08
CA PRO A 157 5.98 13.55 -18.14
C PRO A 157 4.55 14.03 -18.40
N ARG A 158 4.13 14.07 -19.66
CA ARG A 158 2.77 14.44 -20.08
C ARG A 158 1.74 13.41 -19.61
N GLU A 159 2.02 12.12 -19.84
CA GLU A 159 1.14 11.02 -19.38
C GLU A 159 1.06 10.95 -17.86
N GLN A 160 2.20 11.13 -17.15
CA GLN A 160 2.18 11.19 -15.70
C GLN A 160 1.31 12.33 -15.19
N LYS A 161 1.48 13.54 -15.76
CA LYS A 161 0.68 14.71 -15.39
C LYS A 161 -0.81 14.50 -15.64
N GLN A 162 -1.18 13.89 -16.78
CA GLN A 162 -2.58 13.56 -17.09
C GLN A 162 -3.14 12.53 -16.10
N THR A 163 -2.37 11.46 -15.80
CA THR A 163 -2.79 10.45 -14.83
C THR A 163 -3.02 11.06 -13.45
N LEU A 164 -2.12 11.93 -13.00
CA LEU A 164 -2.26 12.62 -11.70
C LEU A 164 -3.44 13.59 -11.68
N ALA A 165 -3.70 14.28 -12.78
CA ALA A 165 -4.89 15.13 -12.90
C ALA A 165 -6.19 14.31 -12.76
N ASN A 166 -6.24 13.13 -13.38
CA ASN A 166 -7.39 12.23 -13.30
C ASN A 166 -7.53 11.58 -11.89
N VAL A 167 -6.43 11.34 -11.17
CA VAL A 167 -6.48 10.94 -9.76
C VAL A 167 -7.06 12.06 -8.90
N LYS A 168 -6.59 13.29 -9.12
CA LYS A 168 -7.05 14.45 -8.38
C LYS A 168 -8.52 14.81 -8.66
N SER A 169 -9.02 14.55 -9.88
CA SER A 169 -10.44 14.77 -10.23
C SER A 169 -11.36 13.65 -9.71
N GLY A 170 -10.81 12.51 -9.27
CA GLY A 170 -11.59 11.33 -8.87
C GLY A 170 -12.04 10.45 -10.03
N GLU A 171 -11.54 10.69 -11.25
CA GLU A 171 -11.85 9.84 -12.42
C GLU A 171 -11.15 8.47 -12.36
N VAL A 172 -10.08 8.34 -11.60
CA VAL A 172 -9.34 7.10 -11.42
C VAL A 172 -9.76 6.47 -10.10
N ASP A 173 -10.29 5.25 -10.17
CA ASP A 173 -10.70 4.49 -8.98
C ASP A 173 -9.52 3.78 -8.34
N ILE A 174 -8.64 3.15 -9.15
CA ILE A 174 -7.45 2.47 -8.68
C ILE A 174 -6.21 3.03 -9.36
N ILE A 175 -5.26 3.48 -8.59
CA ILE A 175 -3.92 3.84 -9.08
C ILE A 175 -2.88 2.85 -8.59
N ILE A 176 -2.16 2.22 -9.52
CA ILE A 176 -1.10 1.27 -9.23
C ILE A 176 0.24 1.93 -9.53
N GLY A 177 1.19 1.85 -8.61
CA GLY A 177 2.50 2.44 -8.86
C GLY A 177 3.58 2.04 -7.86
N THR A 178 4.78 2.52 -8.13
CA THR A 178 5.94 2.32 -7.27
C THR A 178 6.10 3.53 -6.34
N HIS A 179 7.28 3.74 -5.79
CA HIS A 179 7.62 4.92 -4.98
C HIS A 179 7.16 6.27 -5.58
N ARG A 180 6.84 6.32 -6.86
CA ARG A 180 6.27 7.50 -7.51
C ARG A 180 4.93 7.92 -6.90
N LEU A 181 4.16 6.97 -6.36
CA LEU A 181 2.91 7.26 -5.63
C LEU A 181 3.13 8.01 -4.31
N LEU A 182 4.33 7.94 -3.73
CA LEU A 182 4.69 8.62 -2.49
C LEU A 182 5.17 10.06 -2.71
N SER A 183 5.19 10.53 -3.94
CA SER A 183 5.67 11.88 -4.26
C SER A 183 4.62 12.92 -3.87
N LYS A 184 5.08 14.07 -3.39
CA LYS A 184 4.24 15.17 -2.87
C LYS A 184 3.24 15.77 -3.86
N ASP A 185 3.41 15.49 -5.14
CA ASP A 185 2.52 15.96 -6.22
C ASP A 185 1.37 14.96 -6.53
N VAL A 186 1.30 13.86 -5.81
CA VAL A 186 0.18 12.90 -5.88
C VAL A 186 -0.89 13.35 -4.90
N ASP A 187 -2.00 13.82 -5.43
CA ASP A 187 -3.12 14.35 -4.67
C ASP A 187 -4.38 13.56 -5.03
N PHE A 188 -5.01 12.96 -4.05
CA PHE A 188 -6.20 12.14 -4.22
C PHE A 188 -7.45 12.96 -3.92
N ALA A 189 -8.50 12.80 -4.73
CA ALA A 189 -9.79 13.39 -4.42
C ALA A 189 -10.38 12.80 -3.14
N GLN A 190 -10.39 11.47 -3.04
CA GLN A 190 -10.98 10.75 -1.91
C GLN A 190 -10.30 9.38 -1.71
N LEU A 191 -9.07 9.36 -1.21
CA LEU A 191 -8.37 8.10 -0.90
C LEU A 191 -9.10 7.36 0.23
N GLY A 192 -9.42 6.08 0.01
CA GLY A 192 -10.11 5.23 0.96
C GLY A 192 -9.33 3.98 1.39
N LEU A 193 -8.40 3.52 0.55
CA LEU A 193 -7.60 2.33 0.85
C LEU A 193 -6.22 2.44 0.23
N ILE A 194 -5.23 1.99 0.97
CA ILE A 194 -3.87 1.78 0.47
C ILE A 194 -3.55 0.30 0.60
N VAL A 195 -3.15 -0.31 -0.50
CA VAL A 195 -2.63 -1.68 -0.56
C VAL A 195 -1.13 -1.62 -0.80
N ILE A 196 -0.35 -2.26 0.05
CA ILE A 196 1.12 -2.34 -0.09
C ILE A 196 1.48 -3.81 -0.33
N ASP A 197 1.95 -4.11 -1.53
CA ASP A 197 2.45 -5.45 -1.84
C ASP A 197 3.97 -5.50 -1.70
N GLU A 198 4.50 -6.67 -1.28
CA GLU A 198 5.93 -6.87 -1.00
C GLU A 198 6.50 -5.82 0.00
N GLU A 199 5.76 -5.61 1.08
CA GLU A 199 6.02 -4.60 2.12
C GLU A 199 7.46 -4.55 2.61
N GLN A 200 8.13 -5.71 2.72
CA GLN A 200 9.51 -5.84 3.18
C GLN A 200 10.53 -5.09 2.30
N ARG A 201 10.15 -4.75 1.07
CA ARG A 201 11.00 -3.98 0.14
C ARG A 201 10.89 -2.46 0.30
N PHE A 202 9.99 -2.00 1.16
CA PHE A 202 9.82 -0.59 1.48
C PHE A 202 10.47 -0.25 2.82
N GLY A 203 11.24 0.83 2.86
CA GLY A 203 11.79 1.34 4.12
C GLY A 203 10.70 2.01 4.97
N VAL A 204 10.91 2.08 6.29
CA VAL A 204 9.96 2.66 7.27
C VAL A 204 9.48 4.04 6.85
N LYS A 205 10.37 4.94 6.44
CA LYS A 205 10.03 6.30 5.98
C LYS A 205 9.10 6.36 4.78
N HIS A 206 9.12 5.34 3.92
CA HIS A 206 8.25 5.28 2.74
C HIS A 206 6.82 4.86 3.12
N LYS A 207 6.68 4.05 4.17
CA LYS A 207 5.37 3.61 4.66
C LYS A 207 4.64 4.70 5.43
N GLU A 208 5.36 5.59 6.07
CA GLU A 208 4.83 6.71 6.85
C GLU A 208 4.47 7.93 5.99
N ALA A 209 4.84 7.93 4.71
CA ALA A 209 4.55 9.03 3.79
C ALA A 209 3.16 8.90 3.11
N LEU A 210 2.46 7.80 3.35
CA LEU A 210 1.10 7.48 2.89
C LEU A 210 0.09 7.76 3.98
#